data_bd46b054ea799f779766f623ce4fa086
#
_entry.id   bd46b054ea799f779766f623ce4fa086
#
_cell.length_a   1.000
_cell.length_b   1.000
_cell.length_c   1.000
_cell.angle_alpha   90.00
_cell.angle_beta   90.00
_cell.angle_gamma   90.00
#
_symmetry.space_group_name_H-M   'P 1'
#
loop_
_entity.id
_entity.type
_entity.pdbx_description
1 polymer ?
#
loop_
_entity_poly.entity_id
_entity_poly.type
_entity_poly.pdbx_seq_one_letter_code
_entity_poly.pdbx_strand_id
1 'polypeptide(L)'
;MEIAASIQLVTEDIVLKLATTIHKELEVDHLCLAGGVALNCVANGRLEREGPFEQIWIQPAAGDAGGALGAALATWYEYLDKPRKANDLNDTMHGAYLGKSFSANEIEDYLRGVEDTFHR
;
A
#
# COMPACT_ATOMS: atom_id res chain seq x y z
N MET A 1 -25.08 -7.00 -12.00
CA MET A 1 -24.59 -6.98 -10.60
C MET A 1 -24.07 -8.33 -10.14
N GLU A 2 -24.70 -9.43 -10.51
CA GLU A 2 -24.31 -10.80 -10.08
C GLU A 2 -22.90 -11.24 -10.53
N ILE A 3 -22.52 -10.95 -11.78
CA ILE A 3 -21.19 -11.33 -12.31
C ILE A 3 -20.06 -10.62 -11.54
N ALA A 4 -20.19 -9.33 -11.28
CA ALA A 4 -19.18 -8.59 -10.54
C ALA A 4 -19.03 -9.10 -9.10
N ALA A 5 -20.14 -9.39 -8.43
CA ALA A 5 -20.13 -9.98 -7.09
C ALA A 5 -19.49 -11.38 -7.10
N SER A 6 -19.79 -12.20 -8.13
CA SER A 6 -19.19 -13.53 -8.26
C SER A 6 -17.68 -13.48 -8.49
N ILE A 7 -17.19 -12.54 -9.34
CA ILE A 7 -15.77 -12.35 -9.56
C ILE A 7 -15.08 -11.89 -8.27
N GLN A 8 -15.72 -10.99 -7.50
CA GLN A 8 -15.17 -10.53 -6.23
C GLN A 8 -15.01 -11.70 -5.24
N LEU A 9 -16.04 -12.53 -5.07
CA LEU A 9 -15.96 -13.70 -4.18
C LEU A 9 -14.86 -14.67 -4.59
N VAL A 10 -14.73 -14.97 -5.88
CA VAL A 10 -13.66 -15.83 -6.41
C VAL A 10 -12.29 -15.22 -6.13
N THR A 11 -12.14 -13.91 -6.31
CA THR A 11 -10.88 -13.21 -6.02
C THR A 11 -10.51 -13.32 -4.55
N GLU A 12 -11.46 -13.11 -3.65
CA GLU A 12 -11.24 -13.24 -2.20
C GLU A 12 -10.81 -14.66 -1.82
N ASP A 13 -11.48 -15.67 -2.38
CA ASP A 13 -11.14 -17.07 -2.11
C ASP A 13 -9.75 -17.44 -2.62
N ILE A 14 -9.36 -16.93 -3.79
CA ILE A 14 -8.02 -17.16 -4.34
C ILE A 14 -6.96 -16.50 -3.46
N VAL A 15 -7.16 -15.25 -3.09
CA VAL A 15 -6.21 -14.50 -2.23
C VAL A 15 -6.02 -15.20 -0.90
N LEU A 16 -7.10 -15.61 -0.25
CA LEU A 16 -7.05 -16.31 1.03
C LEU A 16 -6.35 -17.67 0.93
N LYS A 17 -6.61 -18.44 -0.13
CA LYS A 17 -5.97 -19.74 -0.39
C LYS A 17 -4.46 -19.57 -0.64
N LEU A 18 -4.07 -18.60 -1.47
CA LEU A 18 -2.66 -18.31 -1.74
C LEU A 18 -1.94 -17.92 -0.46
N ALA A 19 -2.50 -17.00 0.31
CA ALA A 19 -1.94 -16.55 1.57
C ALA A 19 -1.77 -17.71 2.58
N THR A 20 -2.78 -18.56 2.70
CA THR A 20 -2.72 -19.74 3.56
C THR A 20 -1.63 -20.73 3.10
N THR A 21 -1.47 -20.92 1.80
CA THR A 21 -0.41 -21.78 1.25
C THR A 21 0.97 -21.21 1.54
N ILE A 22 1.17 -19.90 1.31
CA ILE A 22 2.43 -19.21 1.58
C ILE A 22 2.80 -19.33 3.06
N HIS A 23 1.85 -19.10 3.95
CA HIS A 23 2.10 -19.24 5.40
C HIS A 23 2.54 -20.65 5.78
N LYS A 24 1.87 -21.67 5.23
CA LYS A 24 2.22 -23.09 5.49
C LYS A 24 3.59 -23.49 4.95
N GLU A 25 3.99 -22.94 3.82
CA GLU A 25 5.25 -23.30 3.16
C GLU A 25 6.45 -22.54 3.75
N LEU A 26 6.25 -21.29 4.15
CA LEU A 26 7.33 -20.42 4.60
C LEU A 26 7.39 -20.24 6.12
N GLU A 27 6.33 -20.60 6.83
CA GLU A 27 6.22 -20.46 8.30
C GLU A 27 6.54 -19.04 8.78
N VAL A 28 5.97 -18.02 8.07
CA VAL A 28 6.18 -16.60 8.37
C VAL A 28 4.89 -15.97 8.89
N ASP A 29 4.98 -15.09 9.88
CA ASP A 29 3.84 -14.47 10.54
C ASP A 29 3.40 -13.15 9.89
N HIS A 30 4.24 -12.56 9.03
CA HIS A 30 4.00 -11.27 8.42
C HIS A 30 3.89 -11.39 6.90
N LEU A 31 2.89 -10.74 6.31
CA LEU A 31 2.63 -10.72 4.88
C LEU A 31 2.73 -9.32 4.31
N CYS A 32 3.51 -9.16 3.24
CA CYS A 32 3.51 -7.95 2.43
C CYS A 32 2.78 -8.20 1.10
N LEU A 33 1.88 -7.30 0.73
CA LEU A 33 1.13 -7.35 -0.52
C LEU A 33 1.51 -6.19 -1.44
N ALA A 34 1.74 -6.50 -2.71
CA ALA A 34 1.94 -5.54 -3.79
C ALA A 34 1.30 -6.09 -5.08
N GLY A 35 1.13 -5.23 -6.09
CA GLY A 35 0.40 -5.52 -7.32
C GLY A 35 -1.01 -4.94 -7.31
N GLY A 36 -1.66 -4.84 -8.47
CA GLY A 36 -2.97 -4.20 -8.60
C GLY A 36 -4.07 -4.84 -7.75
N VAL A 37 -4.05 -6.16 -7.60
CA VAL A 37 -5.02 -6.89 -6.77
C VAL A 37 -4.86 -6.58 -5.28
N ALA A 38 -3.66 -6.20 -4.84
CA ALA A 38 -3.42 -5.79 -3.45
C ALA A 38 -4.17 -4.51 -3.04
N LEU A 39 -4.77 -3.79 -3.98
CA LEU A 39 -5.64 -2.65 -3.70
C LEU A 39 -7.11 -3.04 -3.49
N ASN A 40 -7.46 -4.32 -3.59
CA ASN A 40 -8.79 -4.80 -3.30
C ASN A 40 -9.04 -4.84 -1.78
N CYS A 41 -9.56 -3.73 -1.25
CA CYS A 41 -9.77 -3.56 0.19
C CYS A 41 -10.75 -4.60 0.79
N VAL A 42 -11.68 -5.14 0.00
CA VAL A 42 -12.62 -6.17 0.48
C VAL A 42 -11.89 -7.50 0.68
N ALA A 43 -11.08 -7.91 -0.30
CA ALA A 43 -10.25 -9.11 -0.18
C ALA A 43 -9.22 -8.96 0.95
N ASN A 44 -8.60 -7.79 1.09
CA ASN A 44 -7.64 -7.50 2.15
C ASN A 44 -8.28 -7.59 3.55
N GLY A 45 -9.46 -6.99 3.71
CA GLY A 45 -10.18 -7.06 4.99
C GLY A 45 -10.64 -8.48 5.33
N ARG A 46 -10.97 -9.30 4.34
CA ARG A 46 -11.23 -10.73 4.56
C ARG A 46 -9.96 -11.48 4.94
N LEU A 47 -8.86 -11.22 4.26
CA LEU A 47 -7.57 -11.83 4.55
C LEU A 47 -7.07 -11.49 5.97
N GLU A 48 -7.29 -10.27 6.42
CA GLU A 48 -6.96 -9.83 7.79
C GLU A 48 -7.77 -10.59 8.85
N ARG A 49 -9.04 -10.83 8.60
CA ARG A 49 -9.91 -11.51 9.56
C ARG A 49 -9.81 -13.04 9.56
N GLU A 50 -9.57 -13.63 8.41
CA GLU A 50 -9.66 -15.08 8.19
C GLU A 50 -8.29 -15.71 7.86
N GLY A 51 -7.30 -14.90 7.51
CA GLY A 51 -5.97 -15.37 7.15
C GLY A 51 -5.11 -15.75 8.36
N PRO A 52 -4.00 -16.46 8.11
CA PRO A 52 -3.15 -16.99 9.17
C PRO A 52 -2.05 -16.03 9.65
N PHE A 53 -1.96 -14.81 9.09
CA PHE A 53 -0.89 -13.87 9.40
C PHE A 53 -1.23 -12.98 10.59
N GLU A 54 -0.23 -12.70 11.43
CA GLU A 54 -0.36 -11.76 12.54
C GLU A 54 -0.42 -10.31 12.07
N GLN A 55 0.30 -9.99 10.99
CA GLN A 55 0.33 -8.66 10.41
C GLN A 55 0.34 -8.72 8.89
N ILE A 56 -0.42 -7.81 8.29
CA ILE A 56 -0.47 -7.64 6.85
C ILE A 56 -0.10 -6.20 6.52
N TRP A 57 0.88 -6.02 5.64
CA TRP A 57 1.24 -4.72 5.11
C TRP A 57 0.94 -4.64 3.62
N ILE A 58 0.25 -3.60 3.21
CA ILE A 58 -0.13 -3.38 1.83
C ILE A 58 0.62 -2.15 1.34
N GLN A 59 1.40 -2.30 0.25
CA GLN A 59 2.09 -1.18 -0.36
C GLN A 59 1.06 -0.14 -0.82
N PRO A 60 1.12 1.12 -0.33
CA PRO A 60 0.18 2.16 -0.72
C PRO A 60 0.16 2.43 -2.22
N ALA A 61 1.32 2.33 -2.87
CA ALA A 61 1.46 2.39 -4.32
C ALA A 61 1.54 0.98 -4.92
N ALA A 62 0.59 0.09 -4.57
CA ALA A 62 0.65 -1.33 -4.94
C ALA A 62 0.54 -1.59 -6.44
N GLY A 63 -0.14 -0.71 -7.20
CA GLY A 63 -0.28 -0.82 -8.65
C GLY A 63 0.96 -0.38 -9.43
N ASP A 64 0.77 0.03 -10.67
CA ASP A 64 1.85 0.38 -11.62
C ASP A 64 2.79 1.48 -11.11
N ALA A 65 2.27 2.43 -10.34
CA ALA A 65 3.06 3.51 -9.74
C ALA A 65 4.17 3.00 -8.79
N GLY A 66 3.94 1.85 -8.14
CA GLY A 66 4.93 1.21 -7.26
C GLY A 66 6.14 0.65 -7.99
N GLY A 67 6.04 0.40 -9.30
CA GLY A 67 7.16 -0.06 -10.11
C GLY A 67 8.31 0.93 -10.12
N ALA A 68 8.04 2.23 -10.16
CA ALA A 68 9.07 3.28 -10.09
C ALA A 68 9.79 3.28 -8.75
N LEU A 69 9.05 3.21 -7.65
CA LEU A 69 9.60 3.11 -6.31
C LEU A 69 10.43 1.83 -6.14
N GLY A 70 9.88 0.69 -6.58
CA GLY A 70 10.56 -0.61 -6.52
C GLY A 70 11.86 -0.63 -7.31
N ALA A 71 11.88 -0.07 -8.52
CA ALA A 71 13.08 0.05 -9.34
C ALA A 71 14.16 0.91 -8.66
N ALA A 72 13.77 2.02 -8.05
CA ALA A 72 14.70 2.88 -7.31
C ALA A 72 15.29 2.16 -6.09
N LEU A 73 14.47 1.45 -5.32
CA LEU A 73 14.91 0.70 -4.15
C LEU A 73 15.79 -0.50 -4.54
N ALA A 74 15.41 -1.26 -5.57
CA ALA A 74 16.22 -2.37 -6.08
C ALA A 74 17.59 -1.87 -6.56
N THR A 75 17.62 -0.75 -7.31
CA THR A 75 18.89 -0.15 -7.72
C THR A 75 19.74 0.23 -6.53
N TRP A 76 19.15 0.84 -5.52
CA TRP A 76 19.89 1.30 -4.33
C TRP A 76 20.41 0.13 -3.48
N TYR A 77 19.56 -0.82 -3.15
CA TYR A 77 19.90 -1.88 -2.21
C TYR A 77 20.55 -3.10 -2.86
N GLU A 78 20.10 -3.50 -4.06
CA GLU A 78 20.60 -4.70 -4.71
C GLU A 78 21.75 -4.40 -5.68
N TYR A 79 21.56 -3.42 -6.59
CA TYR A 79 22.59 -3.12 -7.59
C TYR A 79 23.78 -2.34 -7.02
N LEU A 80 23.52 -1.34 -6.17
CA LEU A 80 24.56 -0.51 -5.52
C LEU A 80 25.00 -1.06 -4.16
N ASP A 81 24.47 -2.19 -3.74
CA ASP A 81 24.79 -2.89 -2.47
C ASP A 81 24.82 -1.94 -1.25
N LYS A 82 23.83 -1.05 -1.17
CA LYS A 82 23.73 -0.12 -0.04
C LYS A 82 23.08 -0.78 1.17
N PRO A 83 23.59 -0.56 2.40
CA PRO A 83 23.03 -1.16 3.58
C PRO A 83 21.60 -0.67 3.85
N ARG A 84 20.68 -1.61 4.08
CA ARG A 84 19.34 -1.30 4.53
C ARG A 84 19.35 -1.04 6.04
N LYS A 85 18.92 0.15 6.43
CA LYS A 85 18.68 0.50 7.83
C LYS A 85 17.17 0.56 8.02
N ALA A 86 16.59 -0.52 8.53
CA ALA A 86 15.20 -0.50 8.99
C ALA A 86 15.15 0.15 10.39
N ASN A 87 14.07 0.84 10.64
CA ASN A 87 13.78 1.46 11.91
C ASN A 87 12.30 1.14 12.20
N ASP A 88 12.06 0.35 13.21
CA ASP A 88 10.73 -0.14 13.59
C ASP A 88 9.83 0.96 14.20
N LEU A 89 10.34 2.17 14.33
CA LEU A 89 9.64 3.30 14.96
C LEU A 89 8.98 4.25 13.94
N ASN A 90 9.44 4.26 12.68
CA ASN A 90 8.99 5.22 11.69
C ASN A 90 8.67 4.54 10.36
N ASP A 91 7.46 4.76 9.85
CA ASP A 91 7.11 4.47 8.48
C ASP A 91 7.82 5.44 7.51
N THR A 92 8.78 4.93 6.74
CA THR A 92 9.51 5.73 5.73
C THR A 92 8.62 6.14 4.55
N MET A 93 7.47 5.50 4.37
CA MET A 93 6.45 5.90 3.40
C MET A 93 5.56 7.03 3.92
N HIS A 94 5.69 7.43 5.20
CA HIS A 94 4.86 8.48 5.81
C HIS A 94 3.36 8.33 5.52
N GLY A 95 2.83 7.10 5.54
CA GLY A 95 1.46 6.79 5.16
C GLY A 95 1.13 7.13 3.71
N ALA A 96 2.11 7.14 2.81
CA ALA A 96 2.05 7.58 1.43
C ALA A 96 1.92 9.10 1.20
N TYR A 97 2.07 9.93 2.24
CA TYR A 97 2.12 11.39 2.11
C TYR A 97 3.52 11.85 1.71
N LEU A 98 3.93 11.53 0.49
CA LEU A 98 5.26 11.82 -0.06
C LEU A 98 5.31 13.10 -0.90
N GLY A 99 4.17 13.72 -1.15
CA GLY A 99 4.07 14.98 -1.89
C GLY A 99 4.50 16.19 -1.06
N LYS A 100 4.63 17.33 -1.73
CA LYS A 100 4.88 18.61 -1.05
C LYS A 100 3.67 18.96 -0.17
N SER A 101 3.94 19.32 1.08
CA SER A 101 2.91 19.83 2.00
C SER A 101 2.88 21.36 1.99
N PHE A 102 1.69 21.91 2.17
CA PHE A 102 1.46 23.34 2.32
C PHE A 102 0.69 23.58 3.62
N SER A 103 1.05 24.63 4.34
CA SER A 103 0.29 25.07 5.50
C SER A 103 -1.05 25.69 5.09
N ALA A 104 -2.02 25.71 6.02
CA ALA A 104 -3.30 26.35 5.77
C ALA A 104 -3.15 27.84 5.38
N ASN A 105 -2.17 28.53 5.95
CA ASN A 105 -1.91 29.93 5.63
C ASN A 105 -1.37 30.09 4.21
N GLU A 106 -0.44 29.26 3.76
CA GLU A 106 0.06 29.30 2.39
C GLU A 106 -1.05 29.06 1.36
N ILE A 107 -1.97 28.13 1.66
CA ILE A 107 -3.12 27.85 0.80
C ILE A 107 -4.07 29.06 0.78
N GLU A 108 -4.37 29.63 1.95
CA GLU A 108 -5.24 30.80 2.06
C GLU A 108 -4.68 32.03 1.33
N ASP A 109 -3.38 32.30 1.49
CA ASP A 109 -2.71 33.40 0.81
C ASP A 109 -2.72 33.24 -0.71
N TYR A 110 -2.50 32.00 -1.18
CA TYR A 110 -2.59 31.68 -2.60
C TYR A 110 -4.01 31.92 -3.15
N LEU A 111 -5.03 31.38 -2.46
CA LEU A 111 -6.45 31.52 -2.89
C LEU A 111 -6.90 32.97 -2.90
N ARG A 112 -6.47 33.78 -1.94
CA ARG A 112 -6.73 35.24 -1.94
C ARG A 112 -6.06 35.94 -3.13
N GLY A 113 -4.88 35.50 -3.52
CA GLY A 113 -4.14 36.05 -4.65
C GLY A 113 -4.78 35.76 -6.01
N VAL A 114 -5.57 34.69 -6.13
CA VAL A 114 -6.30 34.30 -7.34
C VAL A 114 -7.79 34.73 -7.29
N GLU A 115 -8.19 35.49 -6.28
CA GLU A 115 -9.55 36.01 -6.09
C GLU A 115 -10.63 34.91 -6.06
N ASP A 116 -10.28 33.74 -5.60
CA ASP A 116 -11.20 32.59 -5.51
C ASP A 116 -11.95 32.60 -4.16
N THR A 117 -13.19 32.12 -4.20
CA THR A 117 -14.03 31.99 -3.00
C THR A 117 -13.77 30.67 -2.31
N PHE A 118 -13.36 30.71 -1.05
CA PHE A 118 -13.14 29.50 -0.23
C PHE A 118 -13.70 29.67 1.18
N HIS A 119 -14.00 28.56 1.81
CA HIS A 119 -14.40 28.50 3.23
C HIS A 119 -13.28 27.82 4.03
N ARG A 120 -13.00 28.36 5.19
CA ARG A 120 -11.99 27.85 6.13
C ARG A 120 -12.58 26.77 7.02
#